data_1eca648667db2f029a0c4753ae71fd30
#
_entry.id   1eca648667db2f029a0c4753ae71fd30
#
_cell.length_a   1.000
_cell.length_b   1.000
_cell.length_c   1.000
_cell.angle_alpha   90.00
_cell.angle_beta   90.00
_cell.angle_gamma   90.00
#
_symmetry.space_group_name_H-M   'P 1'
#
loop_
_entity.id
_entity.type
_entity.pdbx_description
1 polymer ?
#
loop_
_entity_poly.entity_id
_entity_poly.type
_entity_poly.pdbx_seq_one_letter_code
_entity_poly.pdbx_strand_id
1 'polypeptide(L)'
;MAKRIIIPLFLIALLLTGCSTSRNALRNTVIGGLSGTEYMEKVIEWTPQRENLTARTRVQLNMGSESSSVSVNANMRIRRGELIRLSVAPVLGIEVARMDITPKGVLVIDRMNRRYVEIGFAEVADILKVEVDFNALQSLFLNEIFLPGRESLTVEDAVKFDLSEQDGRAHLQVKDSRSQMKDSRYSFFTSATDGRLEETVISLKDLPYALHCRYTDFTMVGSDVFPQSIELTPEGTQKKYSLGLKLSRIGTDSDWDAKSEVPAKYRKMTVQEVIQLIIKNS
;
A
#
# COMPACT_ATOMS: atom_id res chain seq x y z
N MET A 1 37.08 -24.09 -35.89
CA MET A 1 35.87 -24.33 -35.01
C MET A 1 35.97 -23.73 -33.61
N ALA A 2 37.14 -23.34 -33.10
CA ALA A 2 37.31 -22.79 -31.75
C ALA A 2 36.71 -21.36 -31.54
N LYS A 3 36.68 -20.50 -32.57
CA LYS A 3 36.15 -19.12 -32.46
C LYS A 3 34.65 -18.98 -32.23
N ARG A 4 33.85 -20.00 -32.60
CA ARG A 4 32.36 -19.93 -32.44
C ARG A 4 31.86 -20.31 -31.04
N ILE A 5 32.69 -20.93 -30.20
CA ILE A 5 32.31 -21.35 -28.83
C ILE A 5 32.70 -20.30 -27.80
N ILE A 6 33.67 -19.43 -28.08
CA ILE A 6 34.19 -18.41 -27.16
C ILE A 6 33.17 -17.27 -26.93
N ILE A 7 32.43 -16.87 -27.98
CA ILE A 7 31.45 -15.79 -27.91
C ILE A 7 30.29 -16.10 -26.94
N PRO A 8 29.60 -17.28 -27.01
CA PRO A 8 28.56 -17.58 -26.06
C PRO A 8 29.06 -17.81 -24.63
N LEU A 9 30.26 -18.29 -24.43
CA LEU A 9 30.85 -18.48 -23.13
C LEU A 9 31.17 -17.13 -22.47
N PHE A 10 31.60 -16.12 -23.24
CA PHE A 10 31.87 -14.76 -22.76
C PHE A 10 30.55 -14.01 -22.42
N LEU A 11 29.46 -14.28 -23.16
CA LEU A 11 28.14 -13.72 -22.90
C LEU A 11 27.53 -14.29 -21.61
N ILE A 12 27.76 -15.57 -21.32
CA ILE A 12 27.30 -16.23 -20.07
C ILE A 12 28.10 -15.69 -18.86
N ALA A 13 29.40 -15.42 -19.02
CA ALA A 13 30.22 -14.84 -17.95
C ALA A 13 29.81 -13.40 -17.59
N LEU A 14 29.33 -12.61 -18.55
CA LEU A 14 28.82 -11.25 -18.31
C LEU A 14 27.48 -11.24 -17.53
N LEU A 15 26.66 -12.30 -17.63
CA LEU A 15 25.40 -12.40 -16.90
C LEU A 15 25.58 -12.75 -15.40
N LEU A 16 26.75 -13.32 -15.04
CA LEU A 16 27.04 -13.70 -13.66
C LEU A 16 27.60 -12.55 -12.79
N THR A 17 28.09 -11.47 -13.41
CA THR A 17 28.71 -10.36 -12.67
C THR A 17 27.72 -9.37 -12.07
N GLY A 18 26.48 -9.29 -12.57
CA GLY A 18 25.48 -8.33 -12.10
C GLY A 18 24.98 -8.58 -10.67
N CYS A 19 24.85 -9.83 -10.27
CA CYS A 19 24.34 -10.17 -8.93
C CYS A 19 25.37 -9.94 -7.80
N SER A 20 26.66 -10.05 -8.07
CA SER A 20 27.69 -9.89 -7.04
C SER A 20 27.89 -8.43 -6.64
N THR A 21 27.75 -7.49 -7.57
CA THR A 21 27.93 -6.04 -7.32
C THR A 21 26.82 -5.49 -6.39
N SER A 22 25.57 -5.89 -6.61
CA SER A 22 24.43 -5.48 -5.75
C SER A 22 24.54 -6.04 -4.33
N ARG A 23 24.97 -7.30 -4.18
CA ARG A 23 25.19 -7.89 -2.85
C ARG A 23 26.34 -7.22 -2.10
N ASN A 24 27.41 -6.85 -2.80
CA ASN A 24 28.54 -6.15 -2.20
C ASN A 24 28.15 -4.71 -1.78
N ALA A 25 27.32 -4.01 -2.54
CA ALA A 25 26.83 -2.68 -2.18
C ALA A 25 26.01 -2.73 -0.88
N LEU A 26 25.08 -3.68 -0.74
CA LEU A 26 24.32 -3.87 0.50
C LEU A 26 25.20 -4.20 1.70
N ARG A 27 26.21 -5.06 1.54
CA ARG A 27 27.13 -5.42 2.62
C ARG A 27 27.92 -4.24 3.16
N ASN A 28 28.28 -3.28 2.32
CA ASN A 28 29.07 -2.11 2.68
C ASN A 28 28.21 -0.95 3.27
N THR A 29 26.91 -1.00 3.14
CA THR A 29 26.00 -0.04 3.76
C THR A 29 25.80 -0.43 5.23
N VAL A 30 25.82 0.54 6.15
CA VAL A 30 25.59 0.32 7.58
C VAL A 30 24.32 1.07 7.97
N ILE A 31 23.36 0.38 8.58
CA ILE A 31 22.10 0.93 9.07
C ILE A 31 21.92 0.50 10.52
N GLY A 32 21.77 1.46 11.43
CA GLY A 32 21.57 1.15 12.85
C GLY A 32 22.65 0.23 13.45
N GLY A 33 23.88 0.25 12.92
CA GLY A 33 24.98 -0.61 13.33
C GLY A 33 25.01 -2.01 12.70
N LEU A 34 24.07 -2.35 11.81
CA LEU A 34 24.01 -3.60 11.05
C LEU A 34 24.53 -3.39 9.63
N SER A 35 25.08 -4.44 9.01
CA SER A 35 25.28 -4.40 7.54
C SER A 35 23.91 -4.29 6.86
N GLY A 36 23.87 -3.66 5.68
CA GLY A 36 22.61 -3.50 4.94
C GLY A 36 21.95 -4.83 4.61
N THR A 37 22.71 -5.93 4.46
CA THR A 37 22.15 -7.26 4.29
C THR A 37 21.41 -7.72 5.55
N GLU A 38 22.05 -7.66 6.71
CA GLU A 38 21.45 -8.02 8.00
C GLU A 38 20.24 -7.14 8.33
N TYR A 39 20.31 -5.85 8.00
CA TYR A 39 19.21 -4.93 8.18
C TYR A 39 17.99 -5.33 7.32
N MET A 40 18.20 -5.59 6.03
CA MET A 40 17.13 -6.01 5.12
C MET A 40 16.51 -7.36 5.52
N GLU A 41 17.32 -8.33 5.96
CA GLU A 41 16.83 -9.60 6.50
C GLU A 41 15.87 -9.35 7.66
N LYS A 42 16.28 -8.52 8.64
CA LYS A 42 15.40 -8.14 9.76
C LYS A 42 14.14 -7.42 9.32
N VAL A 43 14.23 -6.47 8.40
CA VAL A 43 13.06 -5.74 7.93
C VAL A 43 12.06 -6.67 7.24
N ILE A 44 12.54 -7.64 6.46
CA ILE A 44 11.68 -8.63 5.79
C ILE A 44 11.06 -9.59 6.82
N GLU A 45 11.85 -10.07 7.79
CA GLU A 45 11.36 -10.93 8.87
C GLU A 45 10.31 -10.22 9.76
N TRP A 46 10.48 -8.91 9.99
CA TRP A 46 9.57 -8.12 10.81
C TRP A 46 8.36 -7.60 10.05
N THR A 47 8.35 -7.72 8.72
CA THR A 47 7.16 -7.38 7.92
C THR A 47 6.06 -8.43 8.16
N PRO A 48 4.99 -8.12 8.91
CA PRO A 48 3.97 -9.11 9.24
C PRO A 48 3.25 -9.56 7.98
N GLN A 49 3.28 -10.85 7.68
CA GLN A 49 2.50 -11.44 6.59
C GLN A 49 1.15 -11.92 7.12
N ARG A 50 0.23 -10.97 7.35
CA ARG A 50 -1.08 -11.29 7.93
C ARG A 50 -2.05 -11.75 6.87
N GLU A 51 -2.67 -12.92 7.07
CA GLU A 51 -3.74 -13.42 6.21
C GLU A 51 -5.04 -12.64 6.41
N ASN A 52 -5.31 -12.22 7.65
CA ASN A 52 -6.50 -11.49 8.01
C ASN A 52 -6.17 -10.31 8.93
N LEU A 53 -6.88 -9.21 8.73
CA LEU A 53 -6.89 -8.07 9.64
C LEU A 53 -8.32 -7.62 9.86
N THR A 54 -8.68 -7.36 11.12
CA THR A 54 -9.93 -6.71 11.49
C THR A 54 -9.64 -5.53 12.41
N ALA A 55 -10.37 -4.42 12.25
CA ALA A 55 -10.24 -3.26 13.13
C ALA A 55 -11.52 -2.45 13.17
N ARG A 56 -11.78 -1.77 14.29
CA ARG A 56 -12.64 -0.58 14.28
C ARG A 56 -11.82 0.59 13.76
N THR A 57 -12.37 1.34 12.83
CA THR A 57 -11.66 2.37 12.10
C THR A 57 -12.46 3.66 12.10
N ARG A 58 -11.84 4.77 12.48
CA ARG A 58 -12.33 6.10 12.16
C ARG A 58 -11.70 6.52 10.85
N VAL A 59 -12.52 6.69 9.81
CA VAL A 59 -12.10 7.18 8.49
C VAL A 59 -12.28 8.68 8.47
N GLN A 60 -11.24 9.44 8.14
CA GLN A 60 -11.25 10.89 7.98
C GLN A 60 -10.83 11.24 6.56
N LEU A 61 -11.69 11.90 5.82
CA LEU A 61 -11.40 12.38 4.46
C LEU A 61 -11.35 13.90 4.48
N ASN A 62 -10.19 14.48 4.17
CA ASN A 62 -10.02 15.91 3.99
C ASN A 62 -10.01 16.25 2.49
N MET A 63 -10.77 17.27 2.08
CA MET A 63 -10.99 17.61 0.66
C MET A 63 -10.51 19.02 0.32
N GLY A 64 -9.32 19.39 0.79
CA GLY A 64 -8.62 20.60 0.35
C GLY A 64 -8.86 21.87 1.19
N SER A 65 -9.76 21.83 2.17
CA SER A 65 -9.89 22.87 3.22
C SER A 65 -10.24 22.21 4.54
N GLU A 66 -9.85 22.84 5.67
CA GLU A 66 -10.18 22.34 7.01
C GLU A 66 -11.68 22.23 7.26
N SER A 67 -12.48 23.06 6.59
CA SER A 67 -13.95 23.06 6.66
C SER A 67 -14.61 21.93 5.84
N SER A 68 -13.86 21.25 4.97
CA SER A 68 -14.36 20.17 4.09
C SER A 68 -13.83 18.81 4.52
N SER A 69 -13.93 18.49 5.80
CA SER A 69 -13.56 17.16 6.32
C SER A 69 -14.79 16.33 6.65
N VAL A 70 -14.77 15.07 6.24
CA VAL A 70 -15.79 14.07 6.59
C VAL A 70 -15.16 13.01 7.48
N SER A 71 -15.79 12.72 8.61
CA SER A 71 -15.34 11.67 9.52
C SER A 71 -16.45 10.67 9.79
N VAL A 72 -16.16 9.37 9.58
CA VAL A 72 -17.11 8.29 9.82
C VAL A 72 -16.46 7.14 10.58
N ASN A 73 -17.23 6.46 11.42
CA ASN A 73 -16.79 5.22 12.04
C ASN A 73 -17.14 4.05 11.14
N ALA A 74 -16.18 3.16 10.92
CA ALA A 74 -16.31 1.99 10.08
C ALA A 74 -15.68 0.76 10.75
N ASN A 75 -16.00 -0.41 10.25
CA ASN A 75 -15.24 -1.63 10.51
C ASN A 75 -14.37 -1.91 9.28
N MET A 76 -13.07 -2.06 9.48
CA MET A 76 -12.14 -2.50 8.45
C MET A 76 -11.91 -4.00 8.59
N ARG A 77 -11.92 -4.70 7.46
CA ARG A 77 -11.61 -6.13 7.37
C ARG A 77 -10.77 -6.36 6.12
N ILE A 78 -9.68 -7.08 6.26
CA ILE A 78 -8.81 -7.46 5.15
C ILE A 78 -8.68 -8.98 5.15
N ARG A 79 -8.83 -9.58 3.98
CA ARG A 79 -8.43 -10.96 3.68
C ARG A 79 -7.43 -10.90 2.54
N ARG A 80 -6.22 -11.36 2.84
CA ARG A 80 -5.09 -11.29 1.89
C ARG A 80 -5.44 -11.92 0.55
N GLY A 81 -5.06 -11.23 -0.54
CA GLY A 81 -5.31 -11.68 -1.91
C GLY A 81 -6.75 -11.59 -2.38
N GLU A 82 -7.70 -11.31 -1.48
CA GLU A 82 -9.13 -11.38 -1.79
C GLU A 82 -9.86 -10.04 -1.66
N LEU A 83 -9.76 -9.39 -0.50
CA LEU A 83 -10.66 -8.29 -0.17
C LEU A 83 -10.12 -7.36 0.91
N ILE A 84 -10.25 -6.04 0.67
CA ILE A 84 -10.18 -5.01 1.70
C ILE A 84 -11.57 -4.40 1.80
N ARG A 85 -12.20 -4.47 2.99
CA ARG A 85 -13.55 -3.98 3.24
C ARG A 85 -13.58 -2.88 4.29
N LEU A 86 -14.27 -1.79 4.01
CA LEU A 86 -14.67 -0.78 4.97
C LEU A 86 -16.20 -0.73 5.04
N SER A 87 -16.79 -1.07 6.20
CA SER A 87 -18.23 -1.09 6.42
C SER A 87 -18.63 -0.01 7.43
N VAL A 88 -19.46 0.92 7.01
CA VAL A 88 -20.01 1.99 7.86
C VAL A 88 -21.33 1.52 8.48
N ALA A 89 -21.33 1.33 9.80
CA ALA A 89 -22.51 0.88 10.55
C ALA A 89 -22.70 1.72 11.83
N PRO A 90 -23.24 2.95 11.73
CA PRO A 90 -23.24 3.92 12.83
C PRO A 90 -24.19 3.56 13.98
N VAL A 91 -25.32 2.90 13.71
CA VAL A 91 -26.36 2.61 14.70
C VAL A 91 -26.77 1.13 14.62
N LEU A 92 -26.84 0.48 15.79
CA LEU A 92 -27.31 -0.90 15.97
C LEU A 92 -26.68 -1.94 15.03
N GLY A 93 -25.48 -1.67 14.52
CA GLY A 93 -24.78 -2.59 13.60
C GLY A 93 -25.37 -2.65 12.18
N ILE A 94 -26.34 -1.79 11.85
CA ILE A 94 -26.92 -1.73 10.50
C ILE A 94 -25.94 -1.03 9.56
N GLU A 95 -25.47 -1.76 8.55
CA GLU A 95 -24.58 -1.23 7.53
C GLU A 95 -25.31 -0.26 6.60
N VAL A 96 -24.86 0.98 6.56
CA VAL A 96 -25.42 2.05 5.73
C VAL A 96 -24.59 2.32 4.48
N ALA A 97 -23.29 2.02 4.51
CA ALA A 97 -22.40 2.10 3.36
C ALA A 97 -21.28 1.06 3.48
N ARG A 98 -20.73 0.66 2.33
CA ARG A 98 -19.63 -0.30 2.24
C ARG A 98 -18.72 0.09 1.09
N MET A 99 -17.42 -0.06 1.30
CA MET A 99 -16.42 -0.04 0.25
C MET A 99 -15.67 -1.37 0.26
N ASP A 100 -15.64 -2.05 -0.86
CA ASP A 100 -14.90 -3.29 -1.09
C ASP A 100 -13.86 -3.05 -2.19
N ILE A 101 -12.59 -3.30 -1.87
CA ILE A 101 -11.49 -3.28 -2.82
C ILE A 101 -11.07 -4.73 -3.04
N THR A 102 -11.11 -5.18 -4.29
CA THR A 102 -10.76 -6.54 -4.72
C THR A 102 -9.74 -6.47 -5.85
N PRO A 103 -9.13 -7.58 -6.29
CA PRO A 103 -8.29 -7.58 -7.48
C PRO A 103 -8.97 -7.05 -8.77
N LYS A 104 -10.31 -7.01 -8.79
CA LYS A 104 -11.08 -6.50 -9.93
C LYS A 104 -11.30 -4.98 -9.93
N GLY A 105 -11.15 -4.34 -8.78
CA GLY A 105 -11.38 -2.91 -8.60
C GLY A 105 -12.08 -2.57 -7.28
N VAL A 106 -12.69 -1.40 -7.22
CA VAL A 106 -13.35 -0.83 -6.04
C VAL A 106 -14.85 -0.76 -6.26
N LEU A 107 -15.59 -1.33 -5.33
CA LEU A 107 -17.05 -1.27 -5.26
C LEU A 107 -17.44 -0.45 -4.02
N VAL A 108 -18.19 0.64 -4.21
CA VAL A 108 -18.78 1.41 -3.11
C VAL A 108 -20.30 1.29 -3.19
N ILE A 109 -20.92 0.89 -2.08
CA ILE A 109 -22.38 0.71 -1.96
C ILE A 109 -22.90 1.71 -0.94
N ASP A 110 -23.82 2.57 -1.36
CA ASP A 110 -24.63 3.44 -0.50
C ASP A 110 -26.01 2.80 -0.31
N ARG A 111 -26.21 2.13 0.83
CA ARG A 111 -27.44 1.41 1.13
C ARG A 111 -28.60 2.34 1.48
N MET A 112 -28.28 3.51 2.04
CA MET A 112 -29.32 4.49 2.39
C MET A 112 -30.02 5.03 1.15
N ASN A 113 -29.23 5.37 0.12
CA ASN A 113 -29.77 5.93 -1.12
C ASN A 113 -29.94 4.89 -2.24
N ARG A 114 -29.71 3.60 -1.96
CA ARG A 114 -29.87 2.48 -2.89
C ARG A 114 -29.10 2.69 -4.20
N ARG A 115 -27.83 3.02 -4.09
CA ARG A 115 -26.94 3.30 -5.21
C ARG A 115 -25.57 2.70 -4.98
N TYR A 116 -24.81 2.52 -6.05
CA TYR A 116 -23.46 2.02 -5.98
C TYR A 116 -22.59 2.61 -7.10
N VAL A 117 -21.28 2.59 -6.90
CA VAL A 117 -20.28 2.85 -7.92
C VAL A 117 -19.28 1.72 -7.94
N GLU A 118 -18.86 1.35 -9.13
CA GLU A 118 -17.83 0.34 -9.37
C GLU A 118 -16.81 0.94 -10.32
N ILE A 119 -15.55 0.96 -9.90
CA ILE A 119 -14.44 1.57 -10.64
C ILE A 119 -13.27 0.59 -10.73
N GLY A 120 -12.59 0.61 -11.87
CA GLY A 120 -11.36 -0.16 -12.06
C GLY A 120 -10.13 0.57 -11.50
N PHE A 121 -8.98 -0.11 -11.49
CA PHE A 121 -7.74 0.50 -11.01
C PHE A 121 -7.22 1.64 -11.90
N ALA A 122 -7.62 1.69 -13.18
CA ALA A 122 -7.29 2.82 -14.05
C ALA A 122 -7.93 4.14 -13.54
N GLU A 123 -9.21 4.09 -13.15
CA GLU A 123 -9.88 5.25 -12.55
C GLU A 123 -9.33 5.59 -11.16
N VAL A 124 -8.90 4.58 -10.39
CA VAL A 124 -8.21 4.82 -9.11
C VAL A 124 -6.90 5.55 -9.34
N ALA A 125 -6.11 5.14 -10.35
CA ALA A 125 -4.85 5.80 -10.71
C ALA A 125 -5.08 7.25 -11.15
N ASP A 126 -6.14 7.54 -11.89
CA ASP A 126 -6.51 8.90 -12.28
C ASP A 126 -6.83 9.79 -11.07
N ILE A 127 -7.42 9.23 -10.02
CA ILE A 127 -7.72 9.96 -8.76
C ILE A 127 -6.45 10.20 -7.95
N LEU A 128 -5.64 9.15 -7.76
CA LEU A 128 -4.43 9.19 -6.93
C LEU A 128 -3.23 9.83 -7.63
N LYS A 129 -3.29 9.98 -8.97
CA LYS A 129 -2.20 10.45 -9.83
C LYS A 129 -0.95 9.55 -9.83
N VAL A 130 -1.07 8.35 -9.31
CA VAL A 130 -0.05 7.30 -9.35
C VAL A 130 -0.73 5.97 -9.64
N GLU A 131 -0.01 5.07 -10.31
CA GLU A 131 -0.52 3.72 -10.56
C GLU A 131 -0.40 2.88 -9.30
N VAL A 132 -1.52 2.29 -8.91
CA VAL A 132 -1.61 1.32 -7.81
C VAL A 132 -2.49 0.15 -8.26
N ASP A 133 -2.10 -1.05 -7.84
CA ASP A 133 -2.93 -2.24 -7.97
C ASP A 133 -3.48 -2.69 -6.60
N PHE A 134 -4.24 -3.78 -6.60
CA PHE A 134 -4.78 -4.34 -5.37
C PHE A 134 -3.68 -4.73 -4.38
N ASN A 135 -2.59 -5.35 -4.85
CA ASN A 135 -1.49 -5.81 -3.99
C ASN A 135 -0.77 -4.63 -3.33
N ALA A 136 -0.52 -3.56 -4.09
CA ALA A 136 0.06 -2.33 -3.53
C ALA A 136 -0.86 -1.71 -2.46
N LEU A 137 -2.16 -1.55 -2.74
CA LEU A 137 -3.12 -1.03 -1.74
C LEU A 137 -3.20 -1.93 -0.50
N GLN A 138 -3.24 -3.26 -0.70
CA GLN A 138 -3.24 -4.22 0.40
C GLN A 138 -2.00 -4.06 1.27
N SER A 139 -0.82 -3.96 0.66
CA SER A 139 0.45 -3.78 1.38
C SER A 139 0.47 -2.46 2.14
N LEU A 140 -0.07 -1.36 1.57
CA LEU A 140 -0.21 -0.09 2.28
C LEU A 140 -1.11 -0.23 3.53
N PHE A 141 -2.24 -0.91 3.44
CA PHE A 141 -3.14 -1.09 4.58
C PHE A 141 -2.63 -2.11 5.61
N LEU A 142 -1.77 -3.04 5.21
CA LEU A 142 -1.15 -4.02 6.10
C LEU A 142 0.19 -3.55 6.69
N ASN A 143 0.67 -2.35 6.33
CA ASN A 143 1.97 -1.79 6.75
C ASN A 143 3.13 -2.68 6.31
N GLU A 144 3.15 -3.07 5.04
CA GLU A 144 4.13 -4.00 4.49
C GLU A 144 5.02 -3.34 3.45
N ILE A 145 6.30 -3.72 3.45
CA ILE A 145 7.20 -3.47 2.33
C ILE A 145 6.86 -4.49 1.24
N PHE A 146 6.84 -4.05 -0.01
CA PHE A 146 6.48 -4.91 -1.14
C PHE A 146 7.33 -4.64 -2.39
N LEU A 147 7.32 -5.59 -3.29
CA LEU A 147 7.79 -5.42 -4.66
C LEU A 147 6.59 -5.47 -5.60
N PRO A 148 6.49 -4.53 -6.56
CA PRO A 148 5.42 -4.53 -7.54
C PRO A 148 5.32 -5.86 -8.27
N GLY A 149 4.08 -6.40 -8.38
CA GLY A 149 3.81 -7.67 -9.04
C GLY A 149 4.24 -8.92 -8.25
N ARG A 150 4.58 -8.79 -6.96
CA ARG A 150 4.84 -9.89 -6.04
C ARG A 150 3.82 -9.93 -4.91
N GLU A 151 3.43 -11.15 -4.51
CA GLU A 151 2.51 -11.36 -3.38
C GLU A 151 3.20 -11.27 -2.04
N SER A 152 4.47 -11.65 -1.96
CA SER A 152 5.26 -11.63 -0.73
C SER A 152 6.75 -11.36 -1.03
N LEU A 153 7.49 -10.89 -0.02
CA LEU A 153 8.93 -10.74 -0.05
C LEU A 153 9.61 -11.94 0.62
N THR A 154 10.79 -12.26 0.10
CA THR A 154 11.74 -13.20 0.70
C THR A 154 13.08 -12.51 0.94
N VAL A 155 13.95 -13.11 1.75
CA VAL A 155 15.29 -12.56 2.03
C VAL A 155 16.12 -12.39 0.74
N GLU A 156 15.92 -13.26 -0.26
CA GLU A 156 16.59 -13.16 -1.57
C GLU A 156 16.21 -11.89 -2.33
N ASP A 157 15.05 -11.29 -2.02
CA ASP A 157 14.59 -10.06 -2.65
C ASP A 157 15.33 -8.81 -2.13
N ALA A 158 16.10 -8.91 -1.04
CA ALA A 158 16.88 -7.80 -0.49
C ALA A 158 17.75 -7.10 -1.54
N VAL A 159 18.35 -7.86 -2.48
CA VAL A 159 19.20 -7.32 -3.57
C VAL A 159 18.44 -6.43 -4.55
N LYS A 160 17.12 -6.45 -4.53
CA LYS A 160 16.25 -5.62 -5.39
C LYS A 160 16.02 -4.21 -4.84
N PHE A 161 16.55 -3.91 -3.65
CA PHE A 161 16.47 -2.60 -3.05
C PHE A 161 17.83 -1.91 -3.06
N ASP A 162 17.82 -0.60 -3.30
CA ASP A 162 18.90 0.30 -2.90
C ASP A 162 18.61 0.76 -1.47
N LEU A 163 19.65 0.79 -0.65
CA LEU A 163 19.56 1.07 0.77
C LEU A 163 20.49 2.22 1.16
N SER A 164 19.96 3.18 1.90
CA SER A 164 20.72 4.28 2.50
C SER A 164 20.14 4.63 3.87
N GLU A 165 20.91 5.31 4.71
CA GLU A 165 20.44 5.85 5.99
C GLU A 165 20.56 7.37 5.97
N GLN A 166 19.53 8.03 6.45
CA GLN A 166 19.50 9.46 6.68
C GLN A 166 18.64 9.78 7.91
N ASP A 167 19.19 10.56 8.83
CA ASP A 167 18.49 11.08 10.02
C ASP A 167 17.82 9.98 10.88
N GLY A 168 18.49 8.83 11.05
CA GLY A 168 17.99 7.69 11.83
C GLY A 168 16.89 6.89 11.13
N ARG A 169 16.62 7.17 9.85
CA ARG A 169 15.69 6.41 9.00
C ARG A 169 16.47 5.70 7.89
N ALA A 170 16.15 4.46 7.67
CA ALA A 170 16.59 3.75 6.49
C ALA A 170 15.64 4.02 5.33
N HIS A 171 16.21 4.35 4.18
CA HIS A 171 15.50 4.53 2.92
C HIS A 171 15.78 3.31 2.04
N LEU A 172 14.72 2.57 1.72
CA LEU A 172 14.74 1.42 0.84
C LEU A 172 14.04 1.81 -0.46
N GLN A 173 14.77 1.86 -1.55
CA GLN A 173 14.21 2.15 -2.87
C GLN A 173 14.24 0.92 -3.75
N VAL A 174 13.11 0.58 -4.37
CA VAL A 174 13.05 -0.52 -5.34
C VAL A 174 13.90 -0.16 -6.57
N LYS A 175 14.89 -1.02 -6.86
CA LYS A 175 15.68 -0.93 -8.09
C LYS A 175 14.81 -1.26 -9.28
N ASP A 176 14.98 -0.52 -10.36
CA ASP A 176 14.37 -0.71 -11.68
C ASP A 176 13.23 -1.74 -11.73
N SER A 177 12.03 -1.31 -11.40
CA SER A 177 10.87 -2.17 -11.54
C SER A 177 10.55 -2.31 -13.03
N ARG A 178 11.05 -3.37 -13.67
CA ARG A 178 10.57 -3.82 -15.00
C ARG A 178 9.13 -4.35 -14.90
N SER A 179 8.35 -3.85 -13.95
CA SER A 179 6.96 -4.20 -13.76
C SER A 179 6.10 -3.50 -14.81
N GLN A 180 4.85 -3.89 -14.90
CA GLN A 180 3.86 -3.26 -15.79
C GLN A 180 3.66 -1.75 -15.52
N MET A 181 4.14 -1.26 -14.35
CA MET A 181 4.11 0.13 -13.91
C MET A 181 5.46 0.81 -14.13
N LYS A 182 5.90 0.92 -15.37
CA LYS A 182 7.27 1.33 -15.78
C LYS A 182 7.72 2.69 -15.26
N ASP A 183 6.80 3.59 -14.95
CA ASP A 183 7.11 4.96 -14.57
C ASP A 183 7.00 5.22 -13.06
N SER A 184 6.66 4.20 -12.27
CA SER A 184 6.50 4.33 -10.82
C SER A 184 7.77 3.98 -10.06
N ARG A 185 8.10 4.78 -9.05
CA ARG A 185 9.17 4.53 -8.06
C ARG A 185 8.53 4.21 -6.73
N TYR A 186 9.06 3.20 -6.05
CA TYR A 186 8.60 2.76 -4.73
C TYR A 186 9.72 2.95 -3.73
N SER A 187 9.45 3.75 -2.70
CA SER A 187 10.36 4.04 -1.61
C SER A 187 9.70 3.71 -0.28
N PHE A 188 10.46 3.10 0.61
CA PHE A 188 10.02 2.76 1.96
C PHE A 188 11.00 3.39 2.95
N PHE A 189 10.45 4.04 3.96
CA PHE A 189 11.22 4.63 5.04
C PHE A 189 10.94 3.86 6.31
N THR A 190 11.96 3.26 6.86
CA THR A 190 11.87 2.46 8.08
C THR A 190 12.73 3.06 9.18
N SER A 191 12.39 2.83 10.42
CA SER A 191 13.23 3.17 11.56
C SER A 191 14.56 2.40 11.48
N ALA A 192 15.69 3.10 11.51
CA ALA A 192 17.00 2.45 11.47
C ALA A 192 17.27 1.59 12.72
N THR A 193 16.55 1.83 13.81
CA THR A 193 16.72 1.14 15.10
C THR A 193 16.01 -0.23 15.14
N ASP A 194 14.75 -0.27 14.67
CA ASP A 194 13.89 -1.45 14.84
C ASP A 194 13.21 -1.90 13.53
N GLY A 195 13.54 -1.28 12.40
CA GLY A 195 13.06 -1.68 11.07
C GLY A 195 11.58 -1.42 10.79
N ARG A 196 10.83 -0.79 11.71
CA ARG A 196 9.41 -0.48 11.50
C ARG A 196 9.21 0.39 10.28
N LEU A 197 8.27 0.02 9.42
CA LEU A 197 7.87 0.84 8.28
C LEU A 197 7.07 2.06 8.77
N GLU A 198 7.62 3.25 8.56
CA GLU A 198 7.03 4.53 8.98
C GLU A 198 6.40 5.29 7.82
N GLU A 199 6.89 5.08 6.59
CA GLU A 199 6.33 5.74 5.41
C GLU A 199 6.59 4.91 4.15
N THR A 200 5.59 4.83 3.28
CA THR A 200 5.72 4.36 1.90
C THR A 200 5.43 5.51 0.95
N VAL A 201 6.28 5.69 -0.07
CA VAL A 201 6.09 6.69 -1.12
C VAL A 201 6.05 5.99 -2.46
N ILE A 202 4.95 6.17 -3.19
CA ILE A 202 4.81 5.75 -4.58
C ILE A 202 4.81 7.03 -5.41
N SER A 203 5.85 7.24 -6.24
CA SER A 203 5.98 8.44 -7.05
C SER A 203 6.12 8.10 -8.54
N LEU A 204 5.78 9.03 -9.40
CA LEU A 204 6.03 8.92 -10.83
C LEU A 204 7.41 9.48 -11.17
N LYS A 205 8.11 8.78 -12.06
CA LYS A 205 9.38 9.25 -12.60
C LYS A 205 9.13 10.50 -13.42
N ASP A 206 9.94 11.54 -13.16
CA ASP A 206 9.94 12.80 -13.91
C ASP A 206 8.62 13.62 -13.84
N LEU A 207 7.70 13.27 -12.93
CA LEU A 207 6.47 13.99 -12.67
C LEU A 207 6.32 14.35 -11.19
N PRO A 208 5.66 15.47 -10.85
CA PRO A 208 5.53 15.92 -9.45
C PRO A 208 4.42 15.18 -8.68
N TYR A 209 4.06 13.99 -9.09
CA TYR A 209 2.99 13.22 -8.45
C TYR A 209 3.57 12.13 -7.56
N ALA A 210 3.08 12.07 -6.33
CA ALA A 210 3.38 11.01 -5.40
C ALA A 210 2.17 10.67 -4.52
N LEU A 211 2.12 9.45 -4.02
CA LEU A 211 1.23 9.01 -2.94
C LEU A 211 2.09 8.68 -1.73
N HIS A 212 1.90 9.43 -0.66
CA HIS A 212 2.51 9.18 0.65
C HIS A 212 1.56 8.37 1.50
N CYS A 213 2.05 7.31 2.12
CA CYS A 213 1.34 6.56 3.14
C CYS A 213 2.18 6.54 4.41
N ARG A 214 1.77 7.28 5.44
CA ARG A 214 2.46 7.42 6.72
C ARG A 214 1.78 6.59 7.79
N TYR A 215 2.61 6.04 8.68
CA TYR A 215 2.21 5.14 9.75
C TYR A 215 2.70 5.67 11.09
N THR A 216 1.79 5.82 12.05
CA THR A 216 2.11 6.31 13.39
C THR A 216 1.30 5.56 14.46
N ASP A 217 1.56 5.88 15.72
CA ASP A 217 0.83 5.35 16.88
C ASP A 217 0.88 3.82 16.93
N PHE A 218 2.09 3.25 16.88
CA PHE A 218 2.27 1.80 16.85
C PHE A 218 1.87 1.12 18.16
N THR A 219 1.25 -0.05 18.06
CA THR A 219 0.82 -0.89 19.18
C THR A 219 1.10 -2.37 18.91
N MET A 220 1.15 -3.16 19.98
CA MET A 220 1.24 -4.63 19.86
C MET A 220 -0.10 -5.21 19.42
N VAL A 221 -0.06 -6.11 18.44
CA VAL A 221 -1.21 -6.90 17.96
C VAL A 221 -0.76 -8.36 17.87
N GLY A 222 -1.04 -9.13 18.90
CA GLY A 222 -0.40 -10.44 19.08
C GLY A 222 1.09 -10.29 19.35
N SER A 223 1.92 -10.95 18.54
CA SER A 223 3.39 -10.86 18.60
C SER A 223 3.97 -9.68 17.82
N ASP A 224 3.16 -9.03 16.98
CA ASP A 224 3.65 -8.06 16.00
C ASP A 224 3.31 -6.64 16.40
N VAL A 225 4.10 -5.70 15.92
CA VAL A 225 3.83 -4.27 16.03
C VAL A 225 3.01 -3.82 14.82
N PHE A 226 1.96 -3.00 15.03
CA PHE A 226 1.11 -2.51 13.95
C PHE A 226 0.69 -1.06 14.19
N PRO A 227 0.59 -0.20 13.16
CA PRO A 227 0.19 1.18 13.31
C PRO A 227 -1.31 1.31 13.65
N GLN A 228 -1.64 2.20 14.57
CA GLN A 228 -3.02 2.61 14.84
C GLN A 228 -3.45 3.79 13.96
N SER A 229 -2.50 4.46 13.30
CA SER A 229 -2.79 5.58 12.42
C SER A 229 -2.11 5.37 11.06
N ILE A 230 -2.91 5.41 10.00
CA ILE A 230 -2.49 5.32 8.60
C ILE A 230 -3.02 6.56 7.89
N GLU A 231 -2.14 7.33 7.24
CA GLU A 231 -2.53 8.51 6.49
C GLU A 231 -2.02 8.40 5.05
N LEU A 232 -2.95 8.50 4.08
CA LEU A 232 -2.65 8.56 2.66
C LEU A 232 -2.84 9.99 2.16
N THR A 233 -1.79 10.53 1.53
CA THR A 233 -1.79 11.90 1.02
C THR A 233 -1.23 11.90 -0.41
N PRO A 234 -2.05 12.19 -1.45
CA PRO A 234 -1.54 12.43 -2.79
C PRO A 234 -0.85 13.80 -2.84
N GLU A 235 0.33 13.83 -3.44
CA GLU A 235 1.12 15.02 -3.72
C GLU A 235 1.04 15.39 -5.22
N GLY A 236 1.27 16.68 -5.55
CA GLY A 236 1.21 17.19 -6.92
C GLY A 236 -0.21 17.53 -7.40
N THR A 237 -1.24 17.26 -6.60
CA THR A 237 -2.63 17.60 -6.91
C THR A 237 -2.93 19.05 -6.60
N GLN A 238 -3.87 19.69 -7.36
CA GLN A 238 -4.24 21.09 -7.14
C GLN A 238 -4.88 21.35 -5.78
N LYS A 239 -5.60 20.37 -5.24
CA LYS A 239 -6.20 20.43 -3.90
C LYS A 239 -5.49 19.44 -2.99
N LYS A 240 -5.32 19.82 -1.73
CA LYS A 240 -4.75 18.93 -0.72
C LYS A 240 -5.82 17.95 -0.24
N TYR A 241 -5.74 16.71 -0.68
CA TYR A 241 -6.57 15.63 -0.19
C TYR A 241 -5.79 14.82 0.85
N SER A 242 -6.45 14.27 1.85
CA SER A 242 -5.88 13.21 2.67
C SER A 242 -6.96 12.24 3.15
N LEU A 243 -6.57 10.97 3.26
CA LEU A 243 -7.37 9.91 3.85
C LEU A 243 -6.66 9.42 5.10
N GLY A 244 -7.23 9.71 6.27
CA GLY A 244 -6.74 9.23 7.56
C GLY A 244 -7.57 8.04 8.05
N LEU A 245 -6.89 7.01 8.56
CA LEU A 245 -7.49 5.86 9.21
C LEU A 245 -6.94 5.76 10.63
N LYS A 246 -7.80 5.90 11.65
CA LYS A 246 -7.45 5.63 13.04
C LYS A 246 -8.04 4.30 13.47
N LEU A 247 -7.16 3.35 13.75
CA LEU A 247 -7.50 1.96 14.02
C LEU A 247 -7.56 1.70 15.53
N SER A 248 -8.52 0.89 15.94
CA SER A 248 -8.65 0.38 17.30
C SER A 248 -9.23 -1.03 17.28
N ARG A 249 -9.06 -1.79 18.37
CA ARG A 249 -9.49 -3.18 18.45
C ARG A 249 -9.00 -4.00 17.26
N ILE A 250 -7.72 -3.86 16.97
CA ILE A 250 -7.07 -4.56 15.87
C ILE A 250 -6.97 -6.05 16.23
N GLY A 251 -7.34 -6.92 15.30
CA GLY A 251 -7.32 -8.38 15.47
C GLY A 251 -7.13 -9.08 14.12
N THR A 252 -7.11 -10.41 14.17
CA THR A 252 -6.88 -11.29 13.01
C THR A 252 -8.05 -12.25 12.78
N ASP A 253 -9.25 -11.89 13.24
CA ASP A 253 -10.45 -12.70 13.07
C ASP A 253 -10.74 -12.96 11.58
N SER A 254 -10.97 -14.24 11.24
CA SER A 254 -11.27 -14.70 9.88
C SER A 254 -12.74 -15.08 9.67
N ASP A 255 -13.53 -15.19 10.77
CA ASP A 255 -14.94 -15.61 10.72
C ASP A 255 -15.85 -14.44 10.33
N TRP A 256 -15.81 -14.06 9.06
CA TRP A 256 -16.70 -13.05 8.48
C TRP A 256 -16.96 -13.31 6.99
N ASP A 257 -18.15 -12.93 6.52
CA ASP A 257 -18.56 -13.13 5.13
C ASP A 257 -17.86 -12.12 4.20
N ALA A 258 -17.08 -12.63 3.24
CA ALA A 258 -16.38 -11.85 2.23
C ALA A 258 -17.28 -11.50 1.02
N LYS A 259 -18.46 -12.06 0.90
CA LYS A 259 -19.33 -11.81 -0.26
C LYS A 259 -19.77 -10.36 -0.33
N SER A 260 -19.75 -9.82 -1.54
CA SER A 260 -20.31 -8.51 -1.88
C SER A 260 -21.43 -8.70 -2.88
N GLU A 261 -22.63 -8.34 -2.48
CA GLU A 261 -23.79 -8.36 -3.35
C GLU A 261 -24.41 -6.96 -3.45
N VAL A 262 -24.62 -6.52 -4.69
CA VAL A 262 -25.36 -5.30 -4.99
C VAL A 262 -26.80 -5.71 -5.32
N PRO A 263 -27.79 -5.30 -4.53
CA PRO A 263 -29.20 -5.62 -4.85
C PRO A 263 -29.60 -5.05 -6.22
N ALA A 264 -30.32 -5.83 -7.02
CA ALA A 264 -30.71 -5.47 -8.39
C ALA A 264 -31.47 -4.12 -8.50
N LYS A 265 -32.11 -3.69 -7.41
CA LYS A 265 -32.85 -2.41 -7.33
C LYS A 265 -31.95 -1.18 -7.09
N TYR A 266 -30.60 -1.36 -6.93
CA TYR A 266 -29.70 -0.23 -6.71
C TYR A 266 -29.29 0.39 -8.04
N ARG A 267 -29.23 1.72 -8.07
CA ARG A 267 -28.79 2.47 -9.25
C ARG A 267 -27.27 2.52 -9.31
N LYS A 268 -26.69 2.16 -10.46
CA LYS A 268 -25.25 2.39 -10.71
C LYS A 268 -25.03 3.89 -10.92
N MET A 269 -23.96 4.41 -10.32
CA MET A 269 -23.50 5.79 -10.47
C MET A 269 -22.16 5.83 -11.19
N THR A 270 -21.87 6.96 -11.82
CA THR A 270 -20.54 7.25 -12.33
C THR A 270 -19.64 7.85 -11.23
N VAL A 271 -18.32 7.82 -11.43
CA VAL A 271 -17.36 8.47 -10.53
C VAL A 271 -17.64 9.98 -10.41
N GLN A 272 -17.96 10.64 -11.53
CA GLN A 272 -18.29 12.06 -11.57
C GLN A 272 -19.51 12.40 -10.71
N GLU A 273 -20.57 11.60 -10.78
CA GLU A 273 -21.75 11.78 -9.92
C GLU A 273 -21.39 11.66 -8.43
N VAL A 274 -20.52 10.70 -8.06
CA VAL A 274 -20.07 10.54 -6.68
C VAL A 274 -19.28 11.75 -6.21
N ILE A 275 -18.30 12.22 -7.01
CA ILE A 275 -17.49 13.40 -6.69
C ILE A 275 -18.40 14.63 -6.51
N GLN A 276 -19.36 14.85 -7.40
CA GLN A 276 -20.31 15.98 -7.28
C GLN A 276 -21.15 15.91 -6.01
N LEU A 277 -21.57 14.70 -5.59
CA LEU A 277 -22.31 14.53 -4.35
C LEU A 277 -21.49 14.82 -3.11
N ILE A 278 -20.23 14.43 -3.10
CA ILE A 278 -19.31 14.71 -2.00
C ILE A 278 -19.11 16.23 -1.90
N ILE A 279 -18.82 16.91 -3.01
CA ILE A 279 -18.61 18.38 -3.04
C ILE A 279 -19.87 19.15 -2.61
N LYS A 280 -21.06 18.69 -3.00
CA LYS A 280 -22.34 19.36 -2.68
C LYS A 280 -22.72 19.24 -1.20
N ASN A 281 -22.28 18.18 -0.51
CA ASN A 281 -22.62 17.87 0.88
C ASN A 281 -21.48 18.28 1.86
N SER A 282 -20.40 18.85 1.38
CA SER A 282 -19.28 19.46 2.15
C SER A 282 -19.47 20.96 2.27
#